data_649ad7139b1def83e3b75f50a088d21f
#
_entry.id   649ad7139b1def83e3b75f50a088d21f
#
_cell.length_a   1.000
_cell.length_b   1.000
_cell.length_c   1.000
_cell.angle_alpha   90.00
_cell.angle_beta   90.00
_cell.angle_gamma   90.00
#
_symmetry.space_group_name_H-M   'P 1'
#
loop_
_entity.id
_entity.type
_entity.pdbx_description
1 polymer ?
#
loop_
_entity_poly.entity_id
_entity_poly.type
_entity_poly.pdbx_seq_one_letter_code
_entity_poly.pdbx_strand_id
1 'polypeptide(L)'
;IYLCRYQQTSKFDSMKRQFILTCICLLFTFVGTQGKTTSIPTIYIDGNGVMRWSDTHREASFFGANYTTPFAHAYRALGYLGVDRKAAIDKDVYHLSRLGFNAYRIHLWDVELTDGEGNLSENDHLDLMDYLIAKLKERNIHIVITAQTNFGNGYPERNEPTGGFSYKYDKCSMHSEPEAIAAQERYLYSLVRHTNPYTGLAYKDDPSIVGFEINNEPCHSGTKEEVKAYINRMLKAIRKAGNRKPVFYNVSHNEWTVEAYYDTDIKGTTYQWYPIGLVSGQTQQGNFLPYVDRYDISFADKVKGFDKKARMIYEFDPADIMYSYMY
;
A
#
# COMPACT_ATOMS: atom_id res chain seq x y z
N ILE A 1 -29.57 -49.91 63.33
CA ILE A 1 -28.86 -48.56 63.22
C ILE A 1 -27.45 -48.68 62.51
N TYR A 2 -26.98 -49.94 62.22
CA TYR A 2 -25.64 -50.15 61.64
C TYR A 2 -25.57 -50.29 60.09
N LEU A 3 -26.68 -50.34 59.39
CA LEU A 3 -26.70 -50.58 57.94
C LEU A 3 -26.82 -49.30 57.10
N CYS A 4 -27.03 -48.12 57.71
CA CYS A 4 -27.22 -46.86 56.95
C CYS A 4 -25.92 -46.06 56.78
N ARG A 5 -24.79 -46.38 57.44
CA ARG A 5 -23.51 -45.69 57.31
C ARG A 5 -22.58 -46.18 56.20
N TYR A 6 -22.81 -47.42 55.70
CA TYR A 6 -21.90 -47.99 54.69
C TYR A 6 -22.26 -47.65 53.25
N GLN A 7 -23.48 -47.16 52.95
CA GLN A 7 -23.89 -46.78 51.61
C GLN A 7 -23.56 -45.32 51.26
N GLN A 8 -23.30 -44.44 52.25
CA GLN A 8 -22.95 -43.05 51.97
C GLN A 8 -21.48 -42.85 51.60
N THR A 9 -20.56 -43.68 52.09
CA THR A 9 -19.12 -43.56 51.77
C THR A 9 -18.81 -44.04 50.37
N SER A 10 -19.50 -45.01 49.83
CA SER A 10 -19.25 -45.53 48.49
C SER A 10 -19.76 -44.60 47.37
N LYS A 11 -20.85 -43.87 47.63
CA LYS A 11 -21.34 -42.86 46.68
C LYS A 11 -20.44 -41.61 46.61
N PHE A 12 -19.87 -41.23 47.75
CA PHE A 12 -18.99 -40.05 47.83
C PHE A 12 -17.63 -40.33 47.15
N ASP A 13 -17.11 -41.51 47.27
CA ASP A 13 -15.86 -41.91 46.60
C ASP A 13 -16.07 -42.14 45.09
N SER A 14 -17.22 -42.60 44.66
CA SER A 14 -17.59 -42.70 43.24
C SER A 14 -17.74 -41.33 42.60
N MET A 15 -18.38 -40.35 43.25
CA MET A 15 -18.52 -38.98 42.77
C MET A 15 -17.15 -38.26 42.73
N LYS A 16 -16.29 -38.46 43.70
CA LYS A 16 -14.92 -37.86 43.67
C LYS A 16 -14.09 -38.46 42.54
N ARG A 17 -14.18 -39.77 42.27
CA ARG A 17 -13.49 -40.38 41.13
C ARG A 17 -14.03 -39.92 39.79
N GLN A 18 -15.34 -39.75 39.64
CA GLN A 18 -15.93 -39.19 38.43
C GLN A 18 -15.54 -37.70 38.21
N PHE A 19 -15.51 -36.91 39.30
CA PHE A 19 -15.10 -35.50 39.20
C PHE A 19 -13.62 -35.33 38.84
N ILE A 20 -12.74 -36.20 39.41
CA ILE A 20 -11.32 -36.18 39.08
C ILE A 20 -11.09 -36.70 37.65
N LEU A 21 -11.80 -37.74 37.16
CA LEU A 21 -11.70 -38.16 35.77
C LEU A 21 -12.22 -37.09 34.81
N THR A 22 -13.31 -36.40 35.13
CA THR A 22 -13.87 -35.30 34.27
C THR A 22 -12.93 -34.11 34.24
N CYS A 23 -12.30 -33.74 35.36
CA CYS A 23 -11.30 -32.66 35.39
C CYS A 23 -10.01 -33.04 34.63
N ILE A 24 -9.58 -34.31 34.69
CA ILE A 24 -8.42 -34.79 33.92
C ILE A 24 -8.74 -34.82 32.43
N CYS A 25 -9.94 -35.21 32.02
CA CYS A 25 -10.37 -35.16 30.61
C CYS A 25 -10.49 -33.73 30.11
N LEU A 26 -10.95 -32.75 30.93
CA LEU A 26 -10.98 -31.36 30.61
C LEU A 26 -9.58 -30.70 30.51
N LEU A 27 -8.62 -31.18 31.31
CA LEU A 27 -7.23 -30.75 31.23
C LEU A 27 -6.50 -31.28 29.98
N PHE A 28 -6.85 -32.50 29.51
CA PHE A 28 -6.27 -33.07 28.30
C PHE A 28 -6.90 -32.52 27.01
N THR A 29 -8.10 -31.95 27.05
CA THR A 29 -8.70 -31.28 25.87
C THR A 29 -8.17 -29.86 25.65
N PHE A 30 -7.45 -29.27 26.63
CA PHE A 30 -6.81 -27.97 26.48
C PHE A 30 -5.35 -27.99 25.97
N VAL A 31 -4.77 -29.19 25.83
CA VAL A 31 -3.38 -29.37 25.32
C VAL A 31 -3.42 -29.90 23.89
N GLY A 32 -4.09 -29.21 22.97
CA GLY A 32 -4.12 -29.72 21.60
C GLY A 32 -4.60 -28.80 20.51
N THR A 33 -4.96 -27.58 20.81
CA THR A 33 -5.07 -26.55 19.75
C THR A 33 -3.81 -25.69 19.80
N GLN A 34 -2.68 -26.21 19.36
CA GLN A 34 -1.75 -25.35 18.65
C GLN A 34 -2.56 -24.79 17.47
N GLY A 35 -3.16 -23.63 17.67
CA GLY A 35 -3.67 -22.88 16.56
C GLY A 35 -2.53 -22.79 15.56
N LYS A 36 -2.69 -23.42 14.40
CA LYS A 36 -1.87 -23.06 13.25
C LYS A 36 -1.93 -21.56 13.25
N THR A 37 -0.83 -20.90 13.53
CA THR A 37 -0.64 -19.51 13.19
C THR A 37 -0.85 -19.49 11.69
N THR A 38 -2.07 -19.22 11.25
CA THR A 38 -2.37 -19.00 9.86
C THR A 38 -1.61 -17.70 9.56
N SER A 39 -0.45 -17.86 8.92
CA SER A 39 0.27 -16.72 8.40
C SER A 39 -0.71 -15.97 7.52
N ILE A 40 -0.94 -14.69 7.83
CA ILE A 40 -1.85 -13.88 7.03
C ILE A 40 -1.29 -13.86 5.62
N PRO A 41 -2.12 -14.14 4.58
CA PRO A 41 -1.66 -14.25 3.22
C PRO A 41 -0.96 -12.96 2.76
N THR A 42 0.19 -13.12 2.14
CA THR A 42 0.91 -12.03 1.46
C THR A 42 0.84 -12.28 -0.04
N ILE A 43 1.26 -11.30 -0.84
CA ILE A 43 1.38 -11.52 -2.27
C ILE A 43 2.84 -11.72 -2.69
N TYR A 44 3.03 -12.47 -3.75
CA TYR A 44 4.30 -12.60 -4.47
C TYR A 44 4.06 -12.50 -5.97
N ILE A 45 5.11 -12.24 -6.73
CA ILE A 45 5.09 -12.25 -8.19
C ILE A 45 5.72 -13.57 -8.65
N ASP A 46 4.99 -14.34 -9.44
CA ASP A 46 5.47 -15.61 -9.98
C ASP A 46 6.44 -15.42 -11.17
N GLY A 47 6.95 -16.52 -11.71
CA GLY A 47 7.90 -16.50 -12.83
C GLY A 47 7.35 -15.93 -14.14
N ASN A 48 6.03 -15.75 -14.24
CA ASN A 48 5.32 -15.20 -15.39
C ASN A 48 4.82 -13.77 -15.15
N GLY A 49 5.24 -13.11 -14.08
CA GLY A 49 4.80 -11.76 -13.75
C GLY A 49 3.40 -11.66 -13.16
N VAL A 50 2.79 -12.78 -12.74
CA VAL A 50 1.45 -12.78 -12.16
C VAL A 50 1.52 -12.60 -10.65
N MET A 51 0.73 -11.67 -10.11
CA MET A 51 0.55 -11.52 -8.66
C MET A 51 -0.27 -12.68 -8.11
N ARG A 52 0.24 -13.32 -7.05
CA ARG A 52 -0.41 -14.48 -6.42
C ARG A 52 -0.44 -14.37 -4.91
N TRP A 53 -1.49 -14.92 -4.33
CA TRP A 53 -1.59 -15.12 -2.89
C TRP A 53 -0.63 -16.23 -2.42
N SER A 54 0.09 -16.02 -1.32
CA SER A 54 1.11 -16.95 -0.83
C SER A 54 0.54 -18.26 -0.26
N ASP A 55 -0.71 -18.26 0.18
CA ASP A 55 -1.41 -19.40 0.79
C ASP A 55 -2.11 -20.28 -0.24
N THR A 56 -2.75 -19.70 -1.21
CA THR A 56 -3.59 -20.39 -2.19
C THR A 56 -2.95 -20.53 -3.57
N HIS A 57 -1.89 -19.76 -3.83
CA HIS A 57 -1.26 -19.60 -5.15
C HIS A 57 -2.21 -19.12 -6.25
N ARG A 58 -3.42 -18.71 -5.89
CA ARG A 58 -4.39 -18.11 -6.82
C ARG A 58 -3.94 -16.71 -7.19
N GLU A 59 -4.36 -16.26 -8.36
CA GLU A 59 -4.13 -14.88 -8.81
C GLU A 59 -4.74 -13.88 -7.82
N ALA A 60 -3.98 -12.84 -7.51
CA ALA A 60 -4.42 -11.72 -6.69
C ALA A 60 -4.83 -10.57 -7.63
N SER A 61 -6.12 -10.30 -7.69
CA SER A 61 -6.69 -9.23 -8.51
C SER A 61 -7.14 -8.08 -7.63
N PHE A 62 -6.78 -6.87 -8.03
CA PHE A 62 -7.05 -5.64 -7.29
C PHE A 62 -7.83 -4.65 -8.14
N PHE A 63 -8.87 -4.07 -7.54
CA PHE A 63 -9.62 -2.96 -8.10
C PHE A 63 -9.97 -1.97 -6.99
N GLY A 64 -9.66 -0.69 -7.19
CA GLY A 64 -9.80 0.28 -6.11
C GLY A 64 -9.65 1.73 -6.55
N ALA A 65 -9.22 2.55 -5.59
CA ALA A 65 -9.07 3.99 -5.77
C ALA A 65 -7.69 4.49 -5.36
N ASN A 66 -7.29 5.61 -5.96
CA ASN A 66 -6.23 6.47 -5.44
C ASN A 66 -6.85 7.52 -4.51
N TYR A 67 -6.21 7.75 -3.38
CA TYR A 67 -6.73 8.68 -2.39
C TYR A 67 -5.64 9.25 -1.49
N THR A 68 -5.81 10.48 -1.06
CA THR A 68 -4.77 11.24 -0.35
C THR A 68 -5.27 12.00 0.87
N THR A 69 -6.41 11.66 1.45
CA THR A 69 -7.02 12.44 2.54
C THR A 69 -6.08 12.83 3.70
N PRO A 70 -5.09 12.03 4.11
CA PRO A 70 -4.12 12.45 5.10
C PRO A 70 -3.23 13.63 4.67
N PHE A 71 -3.23 14.00 3.38
CA PHE A 71 -2.25 14.89 2.79
C PHE A 71 -2.88 15.97 1.91
N ALA A 72 -2.08 16.98 1.59
CA ALA A 72 -2.30 17.96 0.54
C ALA A 72 -3.65 18.68 0.61
N HIS A 73 -4.25 18.96 -0.54
CA HIS A 73 -5.49 19.70 -0.64
C HIS A 73 -6.66 19.07 0.13
N ALA A 74 -6.77 17.74 0.18
CA ALA A 74 -7.84 17.07 0.92
C ALA A 74 -7.71 17.31 2.43
N TYR A 75 -6.52 17.19 2.97
CA TYR A 75 -6.22 17.49 4.37
C TYR A 75 -6.58 18.95 4.72
N ARG A 76 -6.18 19.89 3.87
CA ARG A 76 -6.43 21.33 4.09
C ARG A 76 -7.90 21.69 3.91
N ALA A 77 -8.57 21.15 2.89
CA ALA A 77 -9.99 21.39 2.65
C ALA A 77 -10.86 20.95 3.85
N LEU A 78 -10.60 19.77 4.41
CA LEU A 78 -11.30 19.30 5.61
C LEU A 78 -11.05 20.23 6.81
N GLY A 79 -9.82 20.76 6.94
CA GLY A 79 -9.49 21.75 7.97
C GLY A 79 -10.25 23.06 7.80
N TYR A 80 -10.34 23.60 6.59
CA TYR A 80 -11.11 24.82 6.31
C TYR A 80 -12.60 24.65 6.58
N LEU A 81 -13.13 23.47 6.34
CA LEU A 81 -14.52 23.15 6.59
C LEU A 81 -14.80 22.79 8.06
N GLY A 82 -13.80 22.72 8.92
CA GLY A 82 -13.93 22.30 10.31
C GLY A 82 -14.39 20.83 10.46
N VAL A 83 -14.10 20.00 9.50
CA VAL A 83 -14.47 18.57 9.52
C VAL A 83 -13.39 17.77 10.22
N ASP A 84 -13.80 16.87 11.11
CA ASP A 84 -12.91 15.89 11.72
C ASP A 84 -12.38 14.93 10.65
N ARG A 85 -11.07 14.92 10.47
CA ARG A 85 -10.39 14.14 9.41
C ARG A 85 -10.52 12.64 9.60
N LYS A 86 -10.50 12.15 10.85
CA LYS A 86 -10.71 10.71 11.13
C LYS A 86 -12.14 10.29 10.83
N ALA A 87 -13.11 11.14 11.19
CA ALA A 87 -14.51 10.90 10.84
C ALA A 87 -14.76 10.93 9.32
N ALA A 88 -14.03 11.76 8.58
CA ALA A 88 -14.06 11.76 7.12
C ALA A 88 -13.48 10.45 6.55
N ILE A 89 -12.32 10.00 7.03
CA ILE A 89 -11.70 8.73 6.66
C ILE A 89 -12.66 7.55 6.92
N ASP A 90 -13.31 7.51 8.07
CA ASP A 90 -14.29 6.46 8.40
C ASP A 90 -15.42 6.36 7.37
N LYS A 91 -15.94 7.51 6.93
CA LYS A 91 -17.00 7.58 5.90
C LYS A 91 -16.48 7.14 4.54
N ASP A 92 -15.32 7.61 4.15
CA ASP A 92 -14.73 7.28 2.85
C ASP A 92 -14.41 5.79 2.76
N VAL A 93 -13.76 5.21 3.76
CA VAL A 93 -13.48 3.77 3.82
C VAL A 93 -14.76 2.94 3.83
N TYR A 94 -15.80 3.41 4.53
CA TYR A 94 -17.12 2.77 4.49
C TYR A 94 -17.70 2.77 3.08
N HIS A 95 -17.64 3.89 2.36
CA HIS A 95 -18.14 3.99 1.00
C HIS A 95 -17.33 3.16 0.00
N LEU A 96 -16.01 3.19 0.09
CA LEU A 96 -15.13 2.34 -0.74
C LEU A 96 -15.46 0.85 -0.57
N SER A 97 -15.65 0.41 0.67
CA SER A 97 -16.06 -0.97 0.97
C SER A 97 -17.43 -1.31 0.38
N ARG A 98 -18.40 -0.39 0.44
CA ARG A 98 -19.74 -0.59 -0.16
C ARG A 98 -19.72 -0.66 -1.69
N LEU A 99 -18.79 0.04 -2.32
CA LEU A 99 -18.60 -0.01 -3.77
C LEU A 99 -17.91 -1.31 -4.22
N GLY A 100 -17.47 -2.15 -3.27
CA GLY A 100 -16.81 -3.41 -3.55
C GLY A 100 -15.33 -3.27 -3.90
N PHE A 101 -14.71 -2.13 -3.62
CA PHE A 101 -13.28 -1.96 -3.80
C PHE A 101 -12.51 -2.85 -2.81
N ASN A 102 -11.50 -3.53 -3.33
CA ASN A 102 -10.62 -4.39 -2.54
C ASN A 102 -9.17 -3.89 -2.51
N ALA A 103 -8.90 -2.75 -3.11
CA ALA A 103 -7.59 -2.14 -3.16
C ALA A 103 -7.64 -0.64 -2.95
N TYR A 104 -6.52 -0.11 -2.50
CA TYR A 104 -6.33 1.30 -2.24
C TYR A 104 -4.87 1.65 -2.49
N ARG A 105 -4.61 2.56 -3.39
CA ARG A 105 -3.27 3.11 -3.60
C ARG A 105 -3.19 4.45 -2.89
N ILE A 106 -2.28 4.58 -1.95
CA ILE A 106 -2.09 5.81 -1.20
C ILE A 106 -0.86 6.57 -1.71
N HIS A 107 -1.07 7.81 -2.13
CA HIS A 107 0.01 8.75 -2.39
C HIS A 107 0.48 9.38 -1.09
N LEU A 108 1.75 9.23 -0.76
CA LEU A 108 2.36 9.93 0.36
C LEU A 108 3.00 11.22 -0.10
N TRP A 109 2.64 12.31 0.55
CA TRP A 109 3.33 13.58 0.40
C TRP A 109 4.57 13.58 1.29
N ASP A 110 5.69 13.16 0.74
CA ASP A 110 6.97 13.10 1.45
C ASP A 110 7.39 14.46 2.03
N VAL A 111 7.00 15.56 1.37
CA VAL A 111 7.19 16.93 1.86
C VAL A 111 6.44 17.23 3.17
N GLU A 112 5.35 16.51 3.46
CA GLU A 112 4.55 16.64 4.68
C GLU A 112 4.91 15.59 5.75
N LEU A 113 5.70 14.58 5.39
CA LEU A 113 6.07 13.46 6.25
C LEU A 113 7.52 13.48 6.73
N THR A 114 8.35 14.40 6.23
CA THR A 114 9.78 14.38 6.52
C THR A 114 10.31 15.71 7.04
N ASP A 115 11.44 15.64 7.72
CA ASP A 115 12.27 16.82 7.96
C ASP A 115 13.19 17.14 6.77
N GLY A 116 14.01 18.18 6.92
CA GLY A 116 14.92 18.65 5.87
C GLY A 116 16.05 17.66 5.51
N GLU A 117 16.21 16.58 6.25
CA GLU A 117 17.23 15.55 6.06
C GLU A 117 16.62 14.22 5.56
N GLY A 118 15.29 14.14 5.50
CA GLY A 118 14.57 12.94 5.08
C GLY A 118 14.29 11.94 6.23
N ASN A 119 14.36 12.38 7.48
CA ASN A 119 13.84 11.56 8.56
C ASN A 119 12.33 11.65 8.61
N LEU A 120 11.68 10.54 8.93
CA LEU A 120 10.22 10.50 9.09
C LEU A 120 9.82 11.34 10.32
N SER A 121 8.80 12.19 10.16
CA SER A 121 8.30 13.09 11.19
C SER A 121 7.04 12.52 11.85
N GLU A 122 7.02 12.51 13.17
CA GLU A 122 5.84 12.21 13.96
C GLU A 122 4.90 13.46 13.95
N ASN A 123 3.86 13.42 13.13
CA ASN A 123 2.93 14.53 12.94
C ASN A 123 1.51 14.05 12.59
N ASP A 124 0.57 14.98 12.46
CA ASP A 124 -0.83 14.68 12.14
C ASP A 124 -1.00 13.93 10.81
N HIS A 125 -0.16 14.19 9.82
CA HIS A 125 -0.22 13.50 8.53
C HIS A 125 0.11 12.01 8.68
N LEU A 126 1.14 11.69 9.46
CA LEU A 126 1.52 10.31 9.73
C LEU A 126 0.45 9.60 10.58
N ASP A 127 -0.10 10.26 11.61
CA ASP A 127 -1.19 9.72 12.43
C ASP A 127 -2.45 9.42 11.60
N LEU A 128 -2.83 10.33 10.70
CA LEU A 128 -3.97 10.12 9.81
C LEU A 128 -3.72 9.00 8.79
N MET A 129 -2.50 8.85 8.31
CA MET A 129 -2.12 7.75 7.43
C MET A 129 -2.19 6.40 8.17
N ASP A 130 -1.67 6.34 9.38
CA ASP A 130 -1.75 5.16 10.24
C ASP A 130 -3.19 4.77 10.52
N TYR A 131 -4.04 5.76 10.83
CA TYR A 131 -5.46 5.56 11.04
C TYR A 131 -6.16 5.04 9.80
N LEU A 132 -5.90 5.63 8.64
CA LEU A 132 -6.44 5.18 7.34
C LEU A 132 -6.07 3.73 7.05
N ILE A 133 -4.80 3.35 7.22
CA ILE A 133 -4.33 1.97 7.04
C ILE A 133 -5.08 1.00 7.94
N ALA A 134 -5.27 1.35 9.21
CA ALA A 134 -6.04 0.53 10.13
C ALA A 134 -7.50 0.35 9.69
N LYS A 135 -8.15 1.42 9.23
CA LYS A 135 -9.55 1.38 8.76
C LYS A 135 -9.73 0.59 7.46
N LEU A 136 -8.81 0.71 6.52
CA LEU A 136 -8.79 -0.10 5.30
C LEU A 136 -8.63 -1.58 5.64
N LYS A 137 -7.71 -1.91 6.55
CA LYS A 137 -7.49 -3.26 7.04
C LYS A 137 -8.73 -3.88 7.69
N GLU A 138 -9.47 -3.13 8.52
CA GLU A 138 -10.75 -3.57 9.12
C GLU A 138 -11.79 -4.00 8.05
N ARG A 139 -11.68 -3.48 6.84
CA ARG A 139 -12.57 -3.75 5.70
C ARG A 139 -11.99 -4.71 4.66
N ASN A 140 -10.84 -5.32 4.94
CA ASN A 140 -10.11 -6.19 4.01
C ASN A 140 -9.77 -5.49 2.67
N ILE A 141 -9.51 -4.19 2.71
CA ILE A 141 -9.03 -3.42 1.56
C ILE A 141 -7.50 -3.44 1.60
N HIS A 142 -6.89 -3.94 0.53
CA HIS A 142 -5.44 -4.06 0.41
C HIS A 142 -4.80 -2.75 -0.02
N ILE A 143 -3.57 -2.51 0.41
CA ILE A 143 -2.93 -1.20 0.27
C ILE A 143 -1.64 -1.33 -0.53
N VAL A 144 -1.49 -0.45 -1.52
CA VAL A 144 -0.21 -0.15 -2.16
C VAL A 144 0.24 1.23 -1.68
N ILE A 145 1.42 1.31 -1.10
CA ILE A 145 2.00 2.57 -0.65
C ILE A 145 2.90 3.13 -1.75
N THR A 146 2.51 4.28 -2.30
CA THR A 146 3.36 5.11 -3.17
C THR A 146 4.12 6.10 -2.30
N ALA A 147 5.39 5.82 -2.06
CA ALA A 147 6.14 6.45 -0.99
C ALA A 147 6.49 7.93 -1.22
N GLN A 148 6.65 8.34 -2.47
CA GLN A 148 7.08 9.70 -2.82
C GLN A 148 6.20 10.28 -3.91
N THR A 149 5.70 11.48 -3.67
CA THR A 149 4.82 12.19 -4.59
C THR A 149 5.23 13.65 -4.69
N ASN A 150 6.45 13.90 -5.12
CA ASN A 150 6.88 15.25 -5.42
C ASN A 150 6.47 15.64 -6.85
N PHE A 151 5.48 16.53 -6.96
CA PHE A 151 5.05 17.09 -8.24
C PHE A 151 5.82 18.35 -8.66
N GLY A 152 6.80 18.74 -7.86
CA GLY A 152 7.42 20.04 -7.99
C GLY A 152 6.63 21.12 -7.26
N ASN A 153 7.20 22.30 -7.19
CA ASN A 153 6.63 23.41 -6.44
C ASN A 153 5.30 23.88 -7.06
N GLY A 154 4.23 23.71 -6.33
CA GLY A 154 2.94 24.29 -6.64
C GLY A 154 1.88 23.41 -7.30
N TYR A 155 2.13 22.13 -7.51
CA TYR A 155 1.12 21.21 -8.05
C TYR A 155 0.81 20.06 -7.06
N PRO A 156 -0.45 19.66 -6.88
CA PRO A 156 -1.73 20.23 -7.40
C PRO A 156 -2.16 21.54 -6.72
N GLU A 157 -1.43 21.99 -5.74
CA GLU A 157 -1.60 23.26 -5.04
C GLU A 157 -0.23 23.75 -4.57
N ARG A 158 -0.16 24.97 -4.08
CA ARG A 158 1.08 25.49 -3.52
C ARG A 158 1.49 24.63 -2.32
N ASN A 159 2.73 24.16 -2.38
CA ASN A 159 3.32 23.49 -1.23
C ASN A 159 3.42 24.48 -0.08
N GLU A 160 2.82 24.12 1.05
CA GLU A 160 3.09 24.83 2.29
C GLU A 160 4.56 24.60 2.68
N PRO A 161 5.28 25.58 3.22
CA PRO A 161 6.63 25.39 3.71
C PRO A 161 6.62 24.43 4.91
N THR A 162 6.92 23.15 4.66
CA THR A 162 6.84 22.11 5.68
C THR A 162 8.18 21.83 6.33
N GLY A 163 9.27 22.28 5.74
CA GLY A 163 10.62 21.89 6.15
C GLY A 163 11.05 20.51 5.65
N GLY A 164 10.18 19.76 4.97
CA GLY A 164 10.50 18.47 4.38
C GLY A 164 11.61 18.55 3.33
N PHE A 165 12.42 17.49 3.22
CA PHE A 165 13.60 17.52 2.35
C PHE A 165 13.25 17.80 0.89
N SER A 166 12.15 17.24 0.40
CA SER A 166 11.74 17.37 -1.00
C SER A 166 11.22 18.79 -1.37
N TYR A 167 10.94 19.62 -0.38
CA TYR A 167 10.58 21.02 -0.63
C TYR A 167 11.71 21.81 -1.31
N LYS A 168 12.96 21.38 -1.14
CA LYS A 168 14.15 22.03 -1.70
C LYS A 168 14.39 21.73 -3.18
N TYR A 169 13.73 20.70 -3.71
CA TYR A 169 14.02 20.14 -5.02
C TYR A 169 12.78 20.17 -5.91
N ASP A 170 12.99 20.41 -7.19
CA ASP A 170 11.98 20.11 -8.19
C ASP A 170 11.88 18.58 -8.43
N LYS A 171 10.84 18.18 -9.13
CA LYS A 171 10.56 16.77 -9.39
C LYS A 171 11.70 16.02 -10.08
N CYS A 172 12.42 16.68 -10.99
CA CYS A 172 13.50 16.03 -11.74
C CYS A 172 14.80 15.98 -10.94
N SER A 173 15.15 17.06 -10.24
CA SER A 173 16.37 17.12 -9.42
C SER A 173 16.36 16.12 -8.25
N MET A 174 15.19 15.70 -7.78
CA MET A 174 15.04 14.61 -6.81
C MET A 174 15.76 13.32 -7.22
N HIS A 175 15.92 13.07 -8.50
CA HIS A 175 16.49 11.84 -9.03
C HIS A 175 17.98 11.94 -9.39
N SER A 176 18.54 13.14 -9.36
CA SER A 176 19.93 13.42 -9.76
C SER A 176 20.78 14.02 -8.66
N GLU A 177 20.19 14.83 -7.76
CA GLU A 177 20.94 15.48 -6.70
C GLU A 177 21.36 14.48 -5.60
N PRO A 178 22.66 14.36 -5.28
CA PRO A 178 23.16 13.36 -4.33
C PRO A 178 22.53 13.47 -2.94
N GLU A 179 22.30 14.69 -2.45
CA GLU A 179 21.70 14.95 -1.14
C GLU A 179 20.22 14.56 -1.13
N ALA A 180 19.46 14.86 -2.20
CA ALA A 180 18.08 14.44 -2.36
C ALA A 180 17.97 12.91 -2.36
N ILE A 181 18.85 12.24 -3.11
CA ILE A 181 18.88 10.77 -3.16
C ILE A 181 19.18 10.17 -1.78
N ALA A 182 20.14 10.75 -1.04
CA ALA A 182 20.48 10.29 0.30
C ALA A 182 19.32 10.51 1.32
N ALA A 183 18.58 11.61 1.19
CA ALA A 183 17.39 11.87 2.00
C ALA A 183 16.27 10.86 1.68
N GLN A 184 16.04 10.55 0.41
CA GLN A 184 15.07 9.53 -0.01
C GLN A 184 15.43 8.14 0.54
N GLU A 185 16.71 7.75 0.56
CA GLU A 185 17.16 6.49 1.15
C GLU A 185 16.81 6.41 2.65
N ARG A 186 17.04 7.49 3.40
CA ARG A 186 16.67 7.57 4.83
C ARG A 186 15.17 7.49 5.03
N TYR A 187 14.41 8.26 4.26
CA TYR A 187 12.97 8.27 4.32
C TYR A 187 12.37 6.89 4.05
N LEU A 188 12.72 6.26 2.92
CA LEU A 188 12.22 4.94 2.55
C LEU A 188 12.57 3.88 3.59
N TYR A 189 13.79 3.93 4.14
CA TYR A 189 14.21 3.02 5.20
C TYR A 189 13.35 3.18 6.46
N SER A 190 13.09 4.42 6.88
CA SER A 190 12.30 4.74 8.08
C SER A 190 10.82 4.43 7.88
N LEU A 191 10.24 4.84 6.75
CA LEU A 191 8.84 4.61 6.40
C LEU A 191 8.48 3.11 6.43
N VAL A 192 9.29 2.30 5.77
CA VAL A 192 9.05 0.84 5.67
C VAL A 192 9.11 0.16 7.04
N ARG A 193 9.89 0.69 7.97
CA ARG A 193 10.04 0.20 9.35
C ARG A 193 9.06 0.82 10.34
N HIS A 194 8.39 1.89 9.96
CA HIS A 194 7.44 2.56 10.84
C HIS A 194 6.41 1.57 11.36
N THR A 195 6.16 1.59 12.65
CA THR A 195 5.16 0.75 13.32
C THR A 195 3.88 1.55 13.50
N ASN A 196 2.84 1.16 12.82
CA ASN A 196 1.53 1.78 12.93
C ASN A 196 0.97 1.56 14.34
N PRO A 197 0.70 2.62 15.12
CA PRO A 197 0.22 2.50 16.50
C PRO A 197 -1.18 1.89 16.61
N TYR A 198 -2.01 1.98 15.57
CA TYR A 198 -3.37 1.43 15.56
C TYR A 198 -3.40 -0.07 15.26
N THR A 199 -2.43 -0.59 14.52
CA THR A 199 -2.36 -2.02 14.16
C THR A 199 -1.30 -2.79 14.95
N GLY A 200 -0.33 -2.09 15.54
CA GLY A 200 0.83 -2.67 16.21
C GLY A 200 1.83 -3.35 15.27
N LEU A 201 1.68 -3.15 13.94
CA LEU A 201 2.51 -3.80 12.93
C LEU A 201 3.38 -2.78 12.21
N ALA A 202 4.63 -3.16 11.92
CA ALA A 202 5.44 -2.37 11.02
C ALA A 202 4.89 -2.47 9.58
N TYR A 203 5.00 -1.41 8.77
CA TYR A 203 4.45 -1.41 7.41
C TYR A 203 4.99 -2.56 6.56
N LYS A 204 6.27 -2.92 6.71
CA LYS A 204 6.87 -4.07 6.04
C LYS A 204 6.24 -5.42 6.44
N ASP A 205 5.66 -5.50 7.63
CA ASP A 205 5.11 -6.73 8.21
C ASP A 205 3.58 -6.77 8.15
N ASP A 206 2.91 -5.63 7.90
CA ASP A 206 1.45 -5.57 7.83
C ASP A 206 0.92 -6.22 6.52
N PRO A 207 0.18 -7.33 6.61
CA PRO A 207 -0.28 -8.07 5.43
C PRO A 207 -1.32 -7.32 4.59
N SER A 208 -1.98 -6.29 5.13
CA SER A 208 -2.88 -5.44 4.35
C SER A 208 -2.11 -4.57 3.35
N ILE A 209 -0.84 -4.27 3.62
CA ILE A 209 0.05 -3.59 2.68
C ILE A 209 0.66 -4.64 1.75
N VAL A 210 0.19 -4.69 0.51
CA VAL A 210 0.59 -5.72 -0.45
C VAL A 210 1.87 -5.38 -1.21
N GLY A 211 2.26 -4.11 -1.27
CA GLY A 211 3.49 -3.69 -1.92
C GLY A 211 3.81 -2.22 -1.71
N PHE A 212 5.01 -1.85 -2.13
CA PHE A 212 5.50 -0.48 -2.14
C PHE A 212 5.81 -0.05 -3.57
N GLU A 213 5.39 1.12 -3.94
CA GLU A 213 5.82 1.83 -5.13
C GLU A 213 6.79 2.94 -4.71
N ILE A 214 7.94 3.03 -5.33
CA ILE A 214 9.00 3.94 -4.88
C ILE A 214 8.54 5.38 -4.97
N ASN A 215 7.99 5.76 -6.13
CA ASN A 215 7.54 7.14 -6.38
C ASN A 215 6.38 7.18 -7.37
N ASN A 216 5.66 8.28 -7.35
CA ASN A 216 4.64 8.59 -8.33
C ASN A 216 5.24 9.43 -9.46
N GLU A 217 5.08 8.96 -10.70
CA GLU A 217 5.43 9.69 -11.92
C GLU A 217 6.83 10.33 -11.88
N PRO A 218 7.91 9.53 -11.73
CA PRO A 218 9.25 10.07 -11.63
C PRO A 218 9.65 10.84 -12.88
N CYS A 219 10.43 11.91 -12.69
CA CYS A 219 11.00 12.70 -13.78
C CYS A 219 12.48 12.35 -13.94
N HIS A 220 12.79 11.45 -14.85
CA HIS A 220 14.18 11.11 -15.17
C HIS A 220 14.66 11.85 -16.42
N SER A 221 15.78 12.53 -16.32
CA SER A 221 16.48 13.21 -17.43
C SER A 221 17.84 12.60 -17.76
N GLY A 222 18.29 11.62 -16.95
CA GLY A 222 19.59 10.96 -17.09
C GLY A 222 19.60 9.79 -18.07
N THR A 223 20.73 9.12 -18.14
CA THR A 223 20.93 7.88 -18.90
C THR A 223 20.20 6.71 -18.24
N LYS A 224 20.04 5.60 -18.97
CA LYS A 224 19.48 4.36 -18.41
C LYS A 224 20.29 3.84 -17.22
N GLU A 225 21.59 3.99 -17.26
CA GLU A 225 22.51 3.59 -16.20
C GLU A 225 22.31 4.42 -14.93
N GLU A 226 22.13 5.73 -15.06
CA GLU A 226 21.83 6.62 -13.92
C GLU A 226 20.46 6.32 -13.32
N VAL A 227 19.44 6.12 -14.14
CA VAL A 227 18.10 5.71 -13.68
C VAL A 227 18.17 4.37 -12.94
N LYS A 228 18.87 3.38 -13.49
CA LYS A 228 19.08 2.08 -12.86
C LYS A 228 19.84 2.21 -11.53
N ALA A 229 20.86 3.04 -11.48
CA ALA A 229 21.62 3.30 -10.26
C ALA A 229 20.75 3.89 -9.16
N TYR A 230 19.94 4.90 -9.49
CA TYR A 230 18.96 5.49 -8.57
C TYR A 230 17.96 4.43 -8.06
N ILE A 231 17.32 3.69 -8.95
CA ILE A 231 16.34 2.67 -8.57
C ILE A 231 16.95 1.62 -7.64
N ASN A 232 18.16 1.15 -7.95
CA ASN A 232 18.84 0.17 -7.11
C ASN A 232 19.21 0.73 -5.71
N ARG A 233 19.50 2.02 -5.58
CA ARG A 233 19.70 2.67 -4.28
C ARG A 233 18.43 2.66 -3.46
N MET A 234 17.30 3.05 -4.05
CA MET A 234 15.98 3.04 -3.38
C MET A 234 15.57 1.62 -2.98
N LEU A 235 15.70 0.65 -3.87
CA LEU A 235 15.49 -0.77 -3.57
C LEU A 235 16.34 -1.26 -2.41
N LYS A 236 17.64 -0.90 -2.41
CA LYS A 236 18.55 -1.28 -1.34
C LYS A 236 18.12 -0.73 0.01
N ALA A 237 17.67 0.53 0.07
CA ALA A 237 17.14 1.13 1.29
C ALA A 237 15.92 0.36 1.81
N ILE A 238 14.94 0.07 0.94
CA ILE A 238 13.73 -0.69 1.26
C ILE A 238 14.07 -2.12 1.72
N ARG A 239 14.98 -2.81 1.04
CA ARG A 239 15.40 -4.18 1.40
C ARG A 239 16.21 -4.19 2.71
N LYS A 240 17.09 -3.21 2.94
CA LYS A 240 17.82 -3.04 4.20
C LYS A 240 16.89 -2.79 5.39
N ALA A 241 15.75 -2.15 5.17
CA ALA A 241 14.68 -1.99 6.15
C ALA A 241 13.99 -3.30 6.54
N GLY A 242 14.26 -4.41 5.82
CA GLY A 242 13.71 -5.73 6.06
C GLY A 242 12.43 -6.03 5.26
N ASN A 243 12.05 -5.17 4.31
CA ASN A 243 10.89 -5.43 3.46
C ASN A 243 11.14 -6.61 2.51
N ARG A 244 10.18 -7.54 2.47
CA ARG A 244 10.16 -8.69 1.55
C ARG A 244 9.04 -8.63 0.54
N LYS A 245 8.14 -7.66 0.67
CA LYS A 245 7.00 -7.46 -0.23
C LYS A 245 7.47 -7.01 -1.61
N PRO A 246 6.64 -7.18 -2.65
CA PRO A 246 6.91 -6.61 -3.96
C PRO A 246 7.18 -5.11 -3.90
N VAL A 247 8.12 -4.66 -4.72
CA VAL A 247 8.40 -3.25 -4.93
C VAL A 247 8.13 -2.95 -6.40
N PHE A 248 7.33 -1.91 -6.64
CA PHE A 248 6.91 -1.44 -7.95
C PHE A 248 7.65 -0.16 -8.31
N TYR A 249 7.76 0.09 -9.60
CA TYR A 249 8.29 1.33 -10.13
C TYR A 249 7.33 1.92 -11.16
N ASN A 250 7.06 3.23 -11.03
CA ASN A 250 6.15 3.95 -11.89
C ASN A 250 6.85 4.37 -13.19
N VAL A 251 6.20 4.15 -14.32
CA VAL A 251 6.71 4.54 -15.64
C VAL A 251 6.31 5.97 -15.99
N SER A 252 5.13 6.39 -15.56
CA SER A 252 4.52 7.65 -15.99
C SER A 252 4.46 7.76 -17.52
N HIS A 253 4.92 8.89 -18.06
CA HIS A 253 5.08 9.12 -19.50
C HIS A 253 6.49 8.77 -20.02
N ASN A 254 7.35 8.22 -19.16
CA ASN A 254 8.74 7.90 -19.48
C ASN A 254 8.92 6.40 -19.69
N GLU A 255 8.23 5.85 -20.69
CA GLU A 255 8.23 4.41 -21.01
C GLU A 255 9.62 3.84 -21.25
N TRP A 256 10.55 4.67 -21.74
CA TRP A 256 11.95 4.28 -21.94
C TRP A 256 12.67 3.87 -20.65
N THR A 257 12.19 4.36 -19.48
CA THR A 257 12.77 4.01 -18.18
C THR A 257 12.61 2.53 -17.84
N VAL A 258 11.61 1.87 -18.41
CA VAL A 258 11.40 0.42 -18.23
C VAL A 258 12.65 -0.36 -18.59
N GLU A 259 13.34 0.02 -19.66
CA GLU A 259 14.57 -0.63 -20.07
C GLU A 259 15.72 -0.46 -19.06
N ALA A 260 15.65 0.57 -18.21
CA ALA A 260 16.65 0.81 -17.18
C ALA A 260 16.51 -0.16 -15.99
N TYR A 261 15.30 -0.66 -15.70
CA TYR A 261 15.08 -1.47 -14.49
C TYR A 261 14.54 -2.88 -14.73
N TYR A 262 14.34 -3.31 -15.99
CA TYR A 262 13.78 -4.63 -16.26
C TYR A 262 14.59 -5.78 -15.64
N ASP A 263 15.89 -5.64 -15.50
CA ASP A 263 16.82 -6.61 -14.92
C ASP A 263 17.13 -6.37 -13.41
N THR A 264 16.44 -5.41 -12.78
CA THR A 264 16.55 -5.13 -11.34
C THR A 264 15.56 -5.99 -10.53
N ASP A 265 15.61 -5.89 -9.18
CA ASP A 265 14.64 -6.53 -8.27
C ASP A 265 13.30 -5.77 -8.16
N ILE A 266 13.01 -4.82 -9.04
CA ILE A 266 11.65 -4.30 -9.22
C ILE A 266 10.76 -5.45 -9.68
N LYS A 267 9.66 -5.67 -8.96
CA LYS A 267 8.77 -6.82 -9.20
C LYS A 267 7.60 -6.49 -10.11
N GLY A 268 7.33 -5.21 -10.31
CA GLY A 268 6.26 -4.78 -11.19
C GLY A 268 6.41 -3.34 -11.65
N THR A 269 5.70 -3.03 -12.72
CA THR A 269 5.62 -1.72 -13.33
C THR A 269 4.21 -1.19 -13.18
N THR A 270 4.12 0.09 -12.82
CA THR A 270 2.86 0.81 -12.73
C THR A 270 2.82 1.89 -13.80
N TYR A 271 1.66 2.05 -14.43
CA TYR A 271 1.43 3.06 -15.48
C TYR A 271 0.01 3.61 -15.38
N GLN A 272 -0.16 4.84 -15.81
CA GLN A 272 -1.49 5.46 -15.91
C GLN A 272 -2.18 5.01 -17.20
N TRP A 273 -3.51 5.03 -17.17
CA TRP A 273 -4.33 4.67 -18.31
C TRP A 273 -5.46 5.68 -18.49
N TYR A 274 -5.20 6.68 -19.30
CA TYR A 274 -6.13 7.76 -19.60
C TYR A 274 -6.51 7.75 -21.09
N PRO A 275 -7.43 6.87 -21.51
CA PRO A 275 -7.72 6.63 -22.93
C PRO A 275 -8.18 7.86 -23.70
N ILE A 276 -8.68 8.87 -23.01
CA ILE A 276 -9.11 10.12 -23.61
C ILE A 276 -8.26 11.32 -23.18
N GLY A 277 -7.17 11.08 -22.47
CA GLY A 277 -6.27 12.10 -21.93
C GLY A 277 -6.71 12.65 -20.58
N LEU A 278 -5.77 13.26 -19.87
CA LEU A 278 -5.96 13.83 -18.53
C LEU A 278 -6.23 15.36 -18.57
N VAL A 279 -6.40 15.96 -19.73
CA VAL A 279 -6.45 17.43 -19.84
C VAL A 279 -7.88 17.93 -19.75
N SER A 280 -8.12 18.81 -18.76
CA SER A 280 -9.38 19.55 -18.66
C SER A 280 -9.72 20.29 -19.96
N GLY A 281 -10.97 20.22 -20.40
CA GLY A 281 -11.45 20.86 -21.62
C GLY A 281 -11.39 19.97 -22.86
N GLN A 282 -10.96 18.73 -22.79
CA GLN A 282 -11.21 17.76 -23.84
C GLN A 282 -12.64 17.23 -23.71
N THR A 283 -13.53 17.79 -24.53
CA THR A 283 -14.90 17.31 -24.57
C THR A 283 -14.96 16.05 -25.41
N GLN A 284 -15.03 14.90 -24.78
CA GLN A 284 -15.36 13.65 -25.45
C GLN A 284 -16.78 13.25 -25.07
N GLN A 285 -17.66 13.27 -26.03
CA GLN A 285 -19.05 12.85 -25.86
C GLN A 285 -19.23 11.48 -26.52
N GLY A 286 -20.02 10.62 -25.90
CA GLY A 286 -20.45 9.37 -26.49
C GLY A 286 -19.80 8.12 -25.93
N ASN A 287 -19.75 7.08 -26.74
CA ASN A 287 -19.25 5.78 -26.31
C ASN A 287 -17.72 5.81 -26.07
N PHE A 288 -17.33 5.46 -24.87
CA PHE A 288 -15.93 5.40 -24.43
C PHE A 288 -15.19 4.16 -24.98
N LEU A 289 -15.87 3.07 -25.22
CA LEU A 289 -15.26 1.79 -25.64
C LEU A 289 -14.32 1.88 -26.85
N PRO A 290 -14.58 2.69 -27.90
CA PRO A 290 -13.65 2.81 -29.02
C PRO A 290 -12.29 3.41 -28.65
N TYR A 291 -12.15 4.04 -27.50
CA TYR A 291 -10.90 4.64 -27.04
C TYR A 291 -10.05 3.64 -26.24
N VAL A 292 -10.68 2.63 -25.64
CA VAL A 292 -9.99 1.57 -24.89
C VAL A 292 -9.02 0.82 -25.81
N ASP A 293 -9.45 0.47 -27.01
CA ASP A 293 -8.61 -0.25 -28.00
C ASP A 293 -7.43 0.59 -28.52
N ARG A 294 -7.52 1.90 -28.42
CA ARG A 294 -6.46 2.80 -28.92
C ARG A 294 -5.38 3.07 -27.90
N TYR A 295 -5.70 2.89 -26.63
CA TYR A 295 -4.76 3.14 -25.54
C TYR A 295 -4.06 1.85 -25.17
N ASP A 296 -3.16 1.44 -26.06
CA ASP A 296 -2.43 0.19 -25.95
C ASP A 296 -1.22 0.32 -25.03
N ILE A 297 -1.07 -0.63 -24.12
CA ILE A 297 0.10 -0.81 -23.26
C ILE A 297 1.12 -1.77 -23.86
N SER A 298 1.13 -1.89 -25.18
CA SER A 298 2.00 -2.82 -25.94
C SER A 298 3.51 -2.57 -25.74
N PHE A 299 3.90 -1.40 -25.19
CA PHE A 299 5.29 -1.19 -24.81
C PHE A 299 5.78 -2.28 -23.85
N ALA A 300 4.91 -2.77 -22.97
CA ALA A 300 5.23 -3.81 -22.03
C ALA A 300 5.63 -5.14 -22.70
N ASP A 301 5.10 -5.42 -23.89
CA ASP A 301 5.40 -6.64 -24.65
C ASP A 301 6.71 -6.50 -25.47
N LYS A 302 7.17 -5.27 -25.67
CA LYS A 302 8.37 -4.98 -26.46
C LYS A 302 9.66 -5.00 -25.65
N VAL A 303 9.56 -4.92 -24.31
CA VAL A 303 10.72 -4.87 -23.42
C VAL A 303 11.09 -6.27 -22.96
N LYS A 304 12.30 -6.71 -23.31
CA LYS A 304 12.83 -8.03 -22.92
C LYS A 304 12.83 -8.23 -21.41
N GLY A 305 12.17 -9.29 -20.94
CA GLY A 305 12.10 -9.66 -19.52
C GLY A 305 10.99 -8.94 -18.75
N PHE A 306 10.24 -8.07 -19.42
CA PHE A 306 9.09 -7.39 -18.80
C PHE A 306 7.90 -8.32 -18.58
N ASP A 307 7.81 -9.38 -19.36
CA ASP A 307 6.85 -10.48 -19.22
C ASP A 307 6.92 -11.19 -17.85
N LYS A 308 8.03 -11.02 -17.13
CA LYS A 308 8.27 -11.59 -15.78
C LYS A 308 7.98 -10.60 -14.65
N LYS A 309 7.47 -9.44 -14.96
CA LYS A 309 7.12 -8.39 -13.98
C LYS A 309 5.61 -8.19 -13.93
N ALA A 310 5.09 -7.95 -12.73
CA ALA A 310 3.69 -7.59 -12.57
C ALA A 310 3.39 -6.26 -13.26
N ARG A 311 2.17 -6.14 -13.80
CA ARG A 311 1.68 -4.93 -14.45
C ARG A 311 0.50 -4.40 -13.66
N MET A 312 0.52 -3.13 -13.33
CA MET A 312 -0.56 -2.48 -12.60
C MET A 312 -0.90 -1.14 -13.25
N ILE A 313 -2.16 -0.97 -13.60
CA ILE A 313 -2.71 0.35 -13.90
C ILE A 313 -2.92 1.03 -12.55
N TYR A 314 -2.09 2.03 -12.25
CA TYR A 314 -2.16 2.71 -10.95
C TYR A 314 -3.16 3.85 -10.93
N GLU A 315 -3.47 4.39 -12.08
CA GLU A 315 -4.46 5.43 -12.29
C GLU A 315 -5.18 5.23 -13.62
N PHE A 316 -6.48 5.34 -13.60
CA PHE A 316 -7.28 5.45 -14.80
C PHE A 316 -8.46 6.37 -14.53
N ASP A 317 -8.75 7.23 -15.48
CA ASP A 317 -9.85 8.18 -15.37
C ASP A 317 -10.20 8.68 -16.77
N PRO A 318 -11.46 8.91 -17.13
CA PRO A 318 -11.81 9.85 -18.17
C PRO A 318 -11.48 11.26 -17.68
N ALA A 319 -10.81 12.02 -18.49
CA ALA A 319 -10.23 13.33 -18.14
C ALA A 319 -11.20 14.41 -17.67
N ASP A 320 -12.50 14.22 -17.82
CA ASP A 320 -13.48 15.22 -17.49
C ASP A 320 -14.48 14.71 -16.45
N ILE A 321 -14.25 15.08 -15.17
CA ILE A 321 -15.14 14.80 -14.05
C ILE A 321 -16.55 15.38 -14.20
N MET A 322 -16.78 16.29 -15.17
CA MET A 322 -18.12 16.80 -15.44
C MET A 322 -19.06 15.75 -16.04
N TYR A 323 -18.51 14.62 -16.48
CA TYR A 323 -19.27 13.49 -16.99
C TYR A 323 -19.29 12.30 -15.98
N SER A 324 -19.49 12.61 -14.71
CA SER A 324 -19.55 11.62 -13.63
C SER A 324 -20.58 10.50 -13.84
N TYR A 325 -21.56 10.70 -14.73
CA TYR A 325 -22.50 9.66 -15.12
C TYR A 325 -21.89 8.57 -16.02
N MET A 326 -20.66 8.72 -16.44
CA MET A 326 -19.94 7.69 -17.20
C MET A 326 -19.25 6.66 -16.31
N TYR A 327 -19.23 6.89 -15.02
CA TYR A 327 -18.76 5.97 -13.99
C TYR A 327 -19.97 5.18 -13.45
#